data_2575552842ee76a645039b782e058576
#
_entry.id   2575552842ee76a645039b782e058576
#
_cell.length_a   1.000
_cell.length_b   1.000
_cell.length_c   1.000
_cell.angle_alpha   90.00
_cell.angle_beta   90.00
_cell.angle_gamma   90.00
#
_symmetry.space_group_name_H-M   'P 1'
#
loop_
_entity.id
_entity.type
_entity.pdbx_description
1 polymer ?
#
loop_
_entity_poly.entity_id
_entity_poly.type
_entity_poly.pdbx_seq_one_letter_code
_entity_poly.pdbx_strand_id
1 'polypeptide(L)'
;MNFFSSKLNTLLSLLSLLFIYYVSMEFVNFLLSADWELVKVNRRLLLLGRLPLEDTWRAWPIFWVICFAIFSSIGAWGSPKKIELVLMFLAIILPSLIFLTLPNLHLFSITLIISIVSYFLFKKLIRPTEYLKISRQFLIIFWILIIPIIFLILIIGGGPKPNLWGGFLLNVLLASVAVVAGFPLGILLAVGRASKLPAVKFTCTIYIETIRGAPLVGWLLLAWFVLPKFLPNVFGLNDITVVIRAMIVLSFFASAYIAEVIRGGLQSIPKGQLEAADAINLGYAQKMLVIVLPQAIRVVIPAIVSTFIGMFKDTSLVFILALTDLLQVGRLIPEQNPSFFGKQIEALLVVAFLFWIVSVFLSNVSSKIEKNLGIGAR
;
A
#
# COMPACT_ATOMS: atom_id res chain seq x y z
N MET A 1 20.81 26.16 -8.97
CA MET A 1 22.12 25.55 -8.70
C MET A 1 23.02 25.78 -9.91
N ASN A 2 24.14 26.51 -9.77
CA ASN A 2 25.07 26.69 -10.87
C ASN A 2 26.10 25.56 -10.87
N PHE A 3 25.86 24.53 -11.64
CA PHE A 3 26.69 23.33 -11.77
C PHE A 3 28.11 23.64 -12.29
N PHE A 4 28.33 24.81 -12.89
CA PHE A 4 29.61 25.25 -13.51
C PHE A 4 30.15 26.51 -12.89
N SER A 5 29.89 26.78 -11.60
CA SER A 5 30.26 28.00 -10.92
C SER A 5 31.77 28.10 -10.54
N SER A 6 32.47 26.97 -10.48
CA SER A 6 33.93 26.91 -10.24
C SER A 6 34.56 25.77 -11.02
N LYS A 7 35.89 25.79 -11.22
CA LYS A 7 36.65 24.72 -11.89
C LYS A 7 36.40 23.35 -11.24
N LEU A 8 36.35 23.30 -9.91
CA LEU A 8 36.06 22.07 -9.16
C LEU A 8 34.64 21.59 -9.39
N ASN A 9 33.62 22.47 -9.34
CA ASN A 9 32.23 22.11 -9.59
C ASN A 9 32.04 21.64 -11.02
N THR A 10 32.72 22.25 -12.00
CA THR A 10 32.69 21.82 -13.39
C THR A 10 33.28 20.41 -13.54
N LEU A 11 34.44 20.14 -12.93
CA LEU A 11 35.06 18.82 -12.95
C LEU A 11 34.15 17.75 -12.32
N LEU A 12 33.61 18.03 -11.13
CA LEU A 12 32.70 17.12 -10.44
C LEU A 12 31.41 16.86 -11.25
N SER A 13 30.88 17.90 -11.87
CA SER A 13 29.67 17.76 -12.73
C SER A 13 29.94 16.91 -13.97
N LEU A 14 31.09 17.09 -14.62
CA LEU A 14 31.50 16.27 -15.76
C LEU A 14 31.74 14.81 -15.38
N LEU A 15 32.42 14.56 -14.25
CA LEU A 15 32.62 13.20 -13.73
C LEU A 15 31.29 12.52 -13.38
N SER A 16 30.35 13.26 -12.76
CA SER A 16 29.03 12.75 -12.46
C SER A 16 28.23 12.42 -13.72
N LEU A 17 28.30 13.27 -14.75
CA LEU A 17 27.63 13.04 -16.04
C LEU A 17 28.23 11.81 -16.77
N LEU A 18 29.55 11.66 -16.77
CA LEU A 18 30.21 10.49 -17.33
C LEU A 18 29.83 9.20 -16.60
N PHE A 19 29.80 9.25 -15.27
CA PHE A 19 29.34 8.12 -14.45
C PHE A 19 27.88 7.75 -14.76
N ILE A 20 26.98 8.73 -14.76
CA ILE A 20 25.56 8.52 -15.10
C ILE A 20 25.42 7.95 -16.50
N TYR A 21 26.15 8.48 -17.49
CA TYR A 21 26.16 7.99 -18.86
C TYR A 21 26.59 6.51 -18.92
N TYR A 22 27.73 6.18 -18.30
CA TYR A 22 28.26 4.81 -18.27
C TYR A 22 27.25 3.84 -17.63
N VAL A 23 26.74 4.15 -16.43
CA VAL A 23 25.77 3.31 -15.73
C VAL A 23 24.47 3.17 -16.52
N SER A 24 24.00 4.25 -17.14
CA SER A 24 22.79 4.20 -17.97
C SER A 24 22.99 3.35 -19.22
N MET A 25 24.16 3.41 -19.84
CA MET A 25 24.49 2.62 -21.04
C MET A 25 24.54 1.12 -20.70
N GLU A 26 25.23 0.77 -19.60
CA GLU A 26 25.29 -0.63 -19.12
C GLU A 26 23.88 -1.15 -18.74
N PHE A 27 23.06 -0.31 -18.11
CA PHE A 27 21.69 -0.68 -17.78
C PHE A 27 20.82 -0.91 -19.04
N VAL A 28 20.94 -0.05 -20.04
CA VAL A 28 20.24 -0.23 -21.33
C VAL A 28 20.71 -1.48 -22.04
N ASN A 29 22.03 -1.71 -22.10
CA ASN A 29 22.60 -2.93 -22.68
C ASN A 29 22.06 -4.18 -21.98
N PHE A 30 22.00 -4.16 -20.64
CA PHE A 30 21.39 -5.24 -19.87
C PHE A 30 19.92 -5.44 -20.24
N LEU A 31 19.11 -4.37 -20.29
CA LEU A 31 17.68 -4.47 -20.64
C LEU A 31 17.44 -5.08 -22.03
N LEU A 32 18.33 -4.80 -22.99
CA LEU A 32 18.23 -5.31 -24.36
C LEU A 32 18.73 -6.76 -24.50
N SER A 33 19.70 -7.18 -23.69
CA SER A 33 20.29 -8.51 -23.71
C SER A 33 19.63 -9.50 -22.76
N ALA A 34 18.86 -9.02 -21.78
CA ALA A 34 18.22 -9.83 -20.76
C ALA A 34 17.17 -10.79 -21.34
N ASP A 35 17.07 -11.96 -20.75
CA ASP A 35 16.08 -12.96 -21.14
C ASP A 35 14.76 -12.76 -20.39
N TRP A 36 13.85 -12.04 -21.02
CA TRP A 36 12.52 -11.77 -20.48
C TRP A 36 11.55 -12.95 -20.58
N GLU A 37 11.93 -14.06 -21.22
CA GLU A 37 11.12 -15.28 -21.28
C GLU A 37 10.85 -15.85 -19.88
N LEU A 38 11.81 -15.71 -18.96
CA LEU A 38 11.66 -16.02 -17.54
C LEU A 38 10.41 -15.35 -16.94
N VAL A 39 10.20 -14.08 -17.22
CA VAL A 39 9.05 -13.30 -16.71
C VAL A 39 7.76 -13.75 -17.37
N LYS A 40 7.79 -13.93 -18.68
CA LYS A 40 6.62 -14.32 -19.48
C LYS A 40 6.08 -15.69 -19.07
N VAL A 41 6.96 -16.66 -18.84
CA VAL A 41 6.57 -18.02 -18.41
C VAL A 41 6.04 -17.99 -16.96
N ASN A 42 6.67 -17.22 -16.07
CA ASN A 42 6.38 -17.24 -14.63
C ASN A 42 5.46 -16.10 -14.16
N ARG A 43 4.81 -15.37 -15.08
CA ARG A 43 3.93 -14.23 -14.77
C ARG A 43 2.84 -14.55 -13.73
N ARG A 44 2.24 -15.75 -13.78
CA ARG A 44 1.26 -16.19 -12.81
C ARG A 44 1.85 -16.30 -11.40
N LEU A 45 3.03 -16.91 -11.30
CA LEU A 45 3.74 -17.03 -10.02
C LEU A 45 4.09 -15.66 -9.43
N LEU A 46 4.59 -14.74 -10.25
CA LEU A 46 4.90 -13.37 -9.81
C LEU A 46 3.66 -12.64 -9.27
N LEU A 47 2.50 -12.85 -9.88
CA LEU A 47 1.29 -12.10 -9.50
C LEU A 47 0.47 -12.79 -8.42
N LEU A 48 0.34 -14.11 -8.45
CA LEU A 48 -0.55 -14.89 -7.59
C LEU A 48 0.18 -15.91 -6.71
N GLY A 49 1.49 -16.08 -6.88
CA GLY A 49 2.27 -17.06 -6.14
C GLY A 49 1.78 -18.49 -6.38
N ARG A 50 1.58 -19.22 -5.30
CA ARG A 50 1.15 -20.62 -5.31
C ARG A 50 -0.36 -20.84 -5.42
N LEU A 51 -1.12 -19.81 -5.76
CA LEU A 51 -2.57 -19.94 -5.90
C LEU A 51 -2.89 -21.08 -6.88
N PRO A 52 -3.77 -22.07 -6.54
CA PRO A 52 -4.14 -23.16 -7.42
C PRO A 52 -4.68 -22.67 -8.77
N LEU A 53 -4.44 -23.43 -9.84
CA LEU A 53 -4.87 -23.03 -11.18
C LEU A 53 -6.40 -22.85 -11.27
N GLU A 54 -7.15 -23.70 -10.60
CA GLU A 54 -8.61 -23.67 -10.49
C GLU A 54 -9.13 -22.40 -9.77
N ASP A 55 -8.30 -21.78 -8.91
CA ASP A 55 -8.66 -20.58 -8.15
C ASP A 55 -8.15 -19.28 -8.78
N THR A 56 -7.41 -19.34 -9.88
CA THR A 56 -6.82 -18.13 -10.50
C THR A 56 -7.87 -17.16 -11.03
N TRP A 57 -9.09 -17.63 -11.30
CA TRP A 57 -10.20 -16.78 -11.69
C TRP A 57 -10.55 -15.72 -10.66
N ARG A 58 -10.28 -15.98 -9.36
CA ARG A 58 -10.54 -15.07 -8.24
C ARG A 58 -9.74 -13.76 -8.34
N ALA A 59 -8.60 -13.78 -9.03
CA ALA A 59 -7.79 -12.58 -9.24
C ALA A 59 -8.54 -11.53 -10.08
N TRP A 60 -9.38 -11.93 -11.03
CA TRP A 60 -10.11 -11.00 -11.88
C TRP A 60 -11.17 -10.19 -11.15
N PRO A 61 -12.11 -10.79 -10.37
CA PRO A 61 -13.04 -10.03 -9.54
C PRO A 61 -12.34 -9.11 -8.54
N ILE A 62 -11.24 -9.54 -7.92
CA ILE A 62 -10.44 -8.69 -7.04
C ILE A 62 -9.93 -7.48 -7.80
N PHE A 63 -9.37 -7.68 -8.98
CA PHE A 63 -8.85 -6.60 -9.82
C PHE A 63 -9.97 -5.65 -10.27
N TRP A 64 -11.16 -6.17 -10.64
CA TRP A 64 -12.32 -5.36 -11.01
C TRP A 64 -12.83 -4.49 -9.85
N VAL A 65 -12.87 -5.02 -8.65
CA VAL A 65 -13.25 -4.26 -7.44
C VAL A 65 -12.28 -3.11 -7.19
N ILE A 66 -10.98 -3.36 -7.35
CA ILE A 66 -9.93 -2.34 -7.21
C ILE A 66 -10.05 -1.29 -8.33
N CYS A 67 -10.22 -1.70 -9.58
CA CYS A 67 -10.41 -0.80 -10.71
C CYS A 67 -11.66 0.08 -10.53
N PHE A 68 -12.79 -0.52 -10.14
CA PHE A 68 -14.00 0.22 -9.84
C PHE A 68 -13.76 1.28 -8.75
N ALA A 69 -13.13 0.92 -7.63
CA ALA A 69 -12.84 1.84 -6.54
C ALA A 69 -11.97 3.03 -6.99
N ILE A 70 -10.89 2.74 -7.73
CA ILE A 70 -9.95 3.76 -8.20
C ILE A 70 -10.62 4.70 -9.21
N PHE A 71 -11.23 4.16 -10.27
CA PHE A 71 -11.77 4.99 -11.35
C PHE A 71 -13.03 5.75 -10.94
N SER A 72 -13.89 5.18 -10.10
CA SER A 72 -15.01 5.89 -9.48
C SER A 72 -14.52 7.06 -8.62
N SER A 73 -13.47 6.84 -7.81
CA SER A 73 -12.88 7.87 -6.98
C SER A 73 -12.28 9.01 -7.82
N ILE A 74 -11.56 8.68 -8.90
CA ILE A 74 -11.02 9.67 -9.82
C ILE A 74 -12.16 10.47 -10.47
N GLY A 75 -13.27 9.82 -10.85
CA GLY A 75 -14.46 10.49 -11.39
C GLY A 75 -15.12 11.43 -10.39
N ALA A 76 -15.28 11.00 -9.13
CA ALA A 76 -15.99 11.75 -8.08
C ALA A 76 -15.20 12.93 -7.50
N TRP A 77 -13.88 12.79 -7.32
CA TRP A 77 -13.04 13.81 -6.68
C TRP A 77 -12.00 14.41 -7.61
N GLY A 78 -11.54 13.67 -8.63
CA GLY A 78 -10.43 14.07 -9.47
C GLY A 78 -10.81 15.01 -10.59
N SER A 79 -9.81 15.75 -11.07
CA SER A 79 -9.87 16.54 -12.32
C SER A 79 -8.58 16.32 -13.11
N PRO A 80 -8.26 15.05 -13.48
CA PRO A 80 -7.00 14.75 -14.15
C PRO A 80 -6.96 15.42 -15.53
N LYS A 81 -5.76 15.88 -15.93
CA LYS A 81 -5.50 16.29 -17.32
C LYS A 81 -5.62 15.05 -18.23
N LYS A 82 -5.87 15.26 -19.52
CA LYS A 82 -6.01 14.14 -20.49
C LYS A 82 -4.82 13.18 -20.44
N ILE A 83 -3.60 13.70 -20.41
CA ILE A 83 -2.38 12.88 -20.34
C ILE A 83 -2.27 12.07 -19.03
N GLU A 84 -2.63 12.67 -17.90
CA GLU A 84 -2.63 11.98 -16.61
C GLU A 84 -3.65 10.83 -16.58
N LEU A 85 -4.82 11.05 -17.19
CA LEU A 85 -5.86 10.04 -17.31
C LEU A 85 -5.36 8.85 -18.15
N VAL A 86 -4.73 9.12 -19.30
CA VAL A 86 -4.13 8.08 -20.14
C VAL A 86 -3.06 7.30 -19.38
N LEU A 87 -2.15 8.00 -18.68
CA LEU A 87 -1.12 7.34 -17.88
C LEU A 87 -1.71 6.50 -16.74
N MET A 88 -2.79 6.94 -16.11
CA MET A 88 -3.49 6.16 -15.08
C MET A 88 -4.16 4.91 -15.66
N PHE A 89 -4.78 5.01 -16.83
CA PHE A 89 -5.30 3.85 -17.53
C PHE A 89 -4.18 2.88 -17.90
N LEU A 90 -3.07 3.36 -18.45
CA LEU A 90 -1.92 2.54 -18.80
C LEU A 90 -1.32 1.86 -17.55
N ALA A 91 -1.15 2.59 -16.45
CA ALA A 91 -0.59 2.04 -15.21
C ALA A 91 -1.43 0.89 -14.61
N ILE A 92 -2.73 0.85 -14.87
CA ILE A 92 -3.63 -0.22 -14.40
C ILE A 92 -3.78 -1.31 -15.45
N ILE A 93 -3.76 -0.93 -16.74
CA ILE A 93 -3.93 -1.87 -17.85
C ILE A 93 -2.64 -2.68 -18.10
N LEU A 94 -1.46 -2.06 -17.98
CA LEU A 94 -0.18 -2.74 -18.20
C LEU A 94 -0.02 -4.00 -17.32
N PRO A 95 -0.31 -3.99 -16.01
CA PRO A 95 -0.30 -5.22 -15.20
C PRO A 95 -1.31 -6.25 -15.67
N SER A 96 -2.49 -5.84 -16.18
CA SER A 96 -3.48 -6.78 -16.71
C SER A 96 -3.07 -7.41 -18.04
N LEU A 97 -2.23 -6.73 -18.84
CA LEU A 97 -1.64 -7.31 -20.05
C LEU A 97 -0.69 -8.46 -19.73
N ILE A 98 -0.06 -8.46 -18.55
CA ILE A 98 0.78 -9.58 -18.11
C ILE A 98 -0.04 -10.87 -17.98
N PHE A 99 -1.35 -10.76 -17.65
CA PHE A 99 -2.28 -11.89 -17.63
C PHE A 99 -2.89 -12.22 -19.00
N LEU A 100 -2.63 -11.39 -20.01
CA LEU A 100 -3.26 -11.55 -21.31
C LEU A 100 -2.76 -12.81 -21.99
N THR A 101 -3.57 -13.84 -21.94
CA THR A 101 -3.53 -14.97 -22.90
C THR A 101 -4.74 -14.81 -23.81
N LEU A 102 -4.66 -15.30 -25.05
CA LEU A 102 -5.80 -15.26 -26.00
C LEU A 102 -7.13 -15.72 -25.36
N PRO A 103 -7.16 -16.79 -24.52
CA PRO A 103 -8.39 -17.22 -23.84
C PRO A 103 -8.99 -16.19 -22.87
N ASN A 104 -8.19 -15.24 -22.37
CA ASN A 104 -8.61 -14.29 -21.32
C ASN A 104 -8.91 -12.87 -21.87
N LEU A 105 -8.95 -12.71 -23.19
CA LEU A 105 -9.19 -11.41 -23.82
C LEU A 105 -10.52 -10.76 -23.37
N HIS A 106 -11.55 -11.58 -23.17
CA HIS A 106 -12.85 -11.14 -22.67
C HIS A 106 -12.77 -10.55 -21.24
N LEU A 107 -11.96 -11.13 -20.35
CA LEU A 107 -11.77 -10.64 -18.98
C LEU A 107 -11.03 -9.31 -18.96
N PHE A 108 -10.05 -9.15 -19.85
CA PHE A 108 -9.40 -7.88 -20.07
C PHE A 108 -10.36 -6.80 -20.58
N SER A 109 -11.22 -7.14 -21.54
CA SER A 109 -12.26 -6.23 -22.05
C SER A 109 -13.22 -5.81 -20.94
N ILE A 110 -13.63 -6.72 -20.05
CA ILE A 110 -14.46 -6.41 -18.87
C ILE A 110 -13.73 -5.41 -17.96
N THR A 111 -12.42 -5.58 -17.73
CA THR A 111 -11.62 -4.66 -16.92
C THR A 111 -11.62 -3.25 -17.51
N LEU A 112 -11.43 -3.11 -18.82
CA LEU A 112 -11.50 -1.84 -19.51
C LEU A 112 -12.89 -1.20 -19.39
N ILE A 113 -13.95 -1.98 -19.63
CA ILE A 113 -15.35 -1.52 -19.52
C ILE A 113 -15.61 -1.01 -18.09
N ILE A 114 -15.30 -1.79 -17.06
CA ILE A 114 -15.48 -1.36 -15.66
C ILE A 114 -14.75 -0.06 -15.40
N SER A 115 -13.49 0.06 -15.82
CA SER A 115 -12.66 1.23 -15.58
C SER A 115 -13.22 2.49 -16.28
N ILE A 116 -13.58 2.36 -17.54
CA ILE A 116 -14.12 3.47 -18.34
C ILE A 116 -15.50 3.87 -17.84
N VAL A 117 -16.40 2.90 -17.70
CA VAL A 117 -17.78 3.14 -17.28
C VAL A 117 -17.83 3.79 -15.90
N SER A 118 -17.10 3.25 -14.92
CA SER A 118 -17.07 3.81 -13.57
C SER A 118 -16.54 5.24 -13.53
N TYR A 119 -15.46 5.54 -14.27
CA TYR A 119 -14.94 6.91 -14.37
C TYR A 119 -15.97 7.89 -14.97
N PHE A 120 -16.56 7.55 -16.12
CA PHE A 120 -17.51 8.44 -16.81
C PHE A 120 -18.83 8.56 -16.08
N LEU A 121 -19.32 7.47 -15.45
CA LEU A 121 -20.51 7.47 -14.61
C LEU A 121 -20.36 8.50 -13.48
N PHE A 122 -19.28 8.43 -12.72
CA PHE A 122 -19.06 9.36 -11.61
C PHE A 122 -18.76 10.79 -12.08
N LYS A 123 -17.99 10.97 -13.15
CA LYS A 123 -17.61 12.29 -13.63
C LYS A 123 -18.76 13.02 -14.34
N LYS A 124 -19.49 12.35 -15.24
CA LYS A 124 -20.48 13.00 -16.11
C LYS A 124 -21.90 12.93 -15.58
N LEU A 125 -22.28 11.80 -14.94
CA LEU A 125 -23.65 11.56 -14.49
C LEU A 125 -23.85 11.93 -13.02
N ILE A 126 -22.93 11.55 -12.13
CA ILE A 126 -23.10 11.72 -10.69
C ILE A 126 -22.56 13.09 -10.22
N ARG A 127 -21.35 13.49 -10.69
CA ARG A 127 -20.71 14.72 -10.19
C ARG A 127 -21.52 16.01 -10.37
N PRO A 128 -22.25 16.23 -11.47
CA PRO A 128 -23.07 17.42 -11.64
C PRO A 128 -24.41 17.40 -10.90
N THR A 129 -24.74 16.33 -10.17
CA THR A 129 -26.02 16.16 -9.48
C THR A 129 -25.90 16.35 -7.97
N GLU A 130 -27.05 16.50 -7.29
CA GLU A 130 -27.16 16.52 -5.83
C GLU A 130 -26.73 15.19 -5.16
N TYR A 131 -26.73 14.08 -5.94
CA TYR A 131 -26.30 12.78 -5.44
C TYR A 131 -24.78 12.67 -5.22
N LEU A 132 -24.00 13.68 -5.58
CA LEU A 132 -22.53 13.65 -5.41
C LEU A 132 -22.11 13.39 -3.96
N LYS A 133 -22.81 14.02 -2.99
CA LYS A 133 -22.48 13.85 -1.56
C LYS A 133 -22.70 12.41 -1.12
N ILE A 134 -23.83 11.82 -1.47
CA ILE A 134 -24.18 10.43 -1.14
C ILE A 134 -23.21 9.47 -1.83
N SER A 135 -22.91 9.69 -3.10
CA SER A 135 -21.98 8.86 -3.86
C SER A 135 -20.55 8.89 -3.31
N ARG A 136 -20.08 10.04 -2.83
CA ARG A 136 -18.79 10.14 -2.14
C ARG A 136 -18.78 9.38 -0.81
N GLN A 137 -19.86 9.46 -0.03
CA GLN A 137 -20.00 8.66 1.20
C GLN A 137 -19.99 7.15 0.87
N PHE A 138 -20.74 6.76 -0.14
CA PHE A 138 -20.71 5.36 -0.64
C PHE A 138 -19.29 4.90 -1.00
N LEU A 139 -18.53 5.70 -1.75
CA LEU A 139 -17.15 5.36 -2.11
C LEU A 139 -16.23 5.25 -0.88
N ILE A 140 -16.39 6.11 0.12
CA ILE A 140 -15.62 6.01 1.36
C ILE A 140 -15.92 4.68 2.08
N ILE A 141 -17.21 4.33 2.21
CA ILE A 141 -17.63 3.05 2.80
C ILE A 141 -17.11 1.88 1.95
N PHE A 142 -17.18 1.99 0.62
CA PHE A 142 -16.68 0.96 -0.29
C PHE A 142 -15.17 0.73 -0.12
N TRP A 143 -14.37 1.79 0.06
CA TRP A 143 -12.94 1.67 0.35
C TRP A 143 -12.65 0.96 1.68
N ILE A 144 -13.49 1.17 2.70
CA ILE A 144 -13.40 0.45 3.98
C ILE A 144 -13.76 -1.03 3.80
N LEU A 145 -14.77 -1.31 2.98
CA LEU A 145 -15.26 -2.67 2.74
C LEU A 145 -14.44 -3.44 1.68
N ILE A 146 -13.52 -2.80 0.98
CA ILE A 146 -12.76 -3.46 -0.12
C ILE A 146 -11.97 -4.67 0.38
N ILE A 147 -11.41 -4.61 1.58
CA ILE A 147 -10.66 -5.71 2.18
C ILE A 147 -11.57 -6.88 2.52
N PRO A 148 -12.66 -6.71 3.30
CA PRO A 148 -13.66 -7.78 3.49
C PRO A 148 -14.17 -8.38 2.18
N ILE A 149 -14.41 -7.56 1.15
CA ILE A 149 -14.86 -8.04 -0.17
C ILE A 149 -13.79 -8.91 -0.82
N ILE A 150 -12.52 -8.50 -0.79
CA ILE A 150 -11.41 -9.29 -1.35
C ILE A 150 -11.28 -10.62 -0.59
N PHE A 151 -11.34 -10.60 0.74
CA PHE A 151 -11.31 -11.82 1.55
C PHE A 151 -12.50 -12.74 1.21
N LEU A 152 -13.69 -12.18 1.06
CA LEU A 152 -14.87 -12.95 0.64
C LEU A 152 -14.65 -13.62 -0.72
N ILE A 153 -14.12 -12.92 -1.71
CA ILE A 153 -13.80 -13.47 -3.03
C ILE A 153 -12.77 -14.61 -2.92
N LEU A 154 -11.79 -14.48 -2.04
CA LEU A 154 -10.77 -15.51 -1.84
C LEU A 154 -11.29 -16.76 -1.14
N ILE A 155 -12.30 -16.65 -0.28
CA ILE A 155 -12.77 -17.75 0.59
C ILE A 155 -14.05 -18.39 0.03
N ILE A 156 -14.92 -17.65 -0.66
CA ILE A 156 -16.21 -18.13 -1.15
C ILE A 156 -16.08 -19.43 -1.96
N GLY A 157 -17.01 -20.37 -1.76
CA GLY A 157 -17.01 -21.64 -2.50
C GLY A 157 -15.85 -22.58 -2.15
N GLY A 158 -15.32 -22.51 -0.93
CA GLY A 158 -14.22 -23.38 -0.51
C GLY A 158 -12.84 -22.96 -1.06
N GLY A 159 -12.61 -21.67 -1.21
CA GLY A 159 -11.38 -21.12 -1.78
C GLY A 159 -10.08 -21.55 -1.09
N PRO A 160 -8.93 -21.23 -1.68
CA PRO A 160 -7.63 -21.73 -1.24
C PRO A 160 -7.27 -21.22 0.16
N LYS A 161 -6.62 -22.09 0.93
CA LYS A 161 -6.11 -21.71 2.26
C LYS A 161 -5.16 -20.49 2.17
N PRO A 162 -5.13 -19.60 3.18
CA PRO A 162 -4.28 -18.40 3.13
C PRO A 162 -2.80 -18.65 2.86
N ASN A 163 -2.26 -19.80 3.24
CA ASN A 163 -0.86 -20.17 2.96
C ASN A 163 -0.55 -20.39 1.46
N LEU A 164 -1.58 -20.51 0.62
CA LEU A 164 -1.45 -20.62 -0.83
C LEU A 164 -1.53 -19.26 -1.54
N TRP A 165 -1.95 -18.20 -0.81
CA TRP A 165 -1.91 -16.84 -1.36
C TRP A 165 -0.46 -16.40 -1.50
N GLY A 166 -0.13 -15.79 -2.63
CA GLY A 166 1.28 -15.46 -2.89
C GLY A 166 1.45 -14.37 -3.93
N GLY A 167 2.70 -14.19 -4.37
CA GLY A 167 3.09 -13.20 -5.35
C GLY A 167 2.69 -11.78 -4.94
N PHE A 168 2.50 -10.94 -5.93
CA PHE A 168 2.07 -9.55 -5.75
C PHE A 168 0.73 -9.41 -5.00
N LEU A 169 -0.20 -10.35 -5.22
CA LEU A 169 -1.48 -10.37 -4.51
C LEU A 169 -1.28 -10.41 -2.99
N LEU A 170 -0.37 -11.24 -2.50
CA LEU A 170 -0.08 -11.34 -1.06
C LEU A 170 0.47 -10.02 -0.51
N ASN A 171 1.40 -9.37 -1.21
CA ASN A 171 1.94 -8.07 -0.77
C ASN A 171 0.84 -6.99 -0.68
N VAL A 172 -0.06 -6.94 -1.67
CA VAL A 172 -1.20 -6.01 -1.65
C VAL A 172 -2.14 -6.30 -0.48
N LEU A 173 -2.46 -7.58 -0.23
CA LEU A 173 -3.30 -7.99 0.90
C LEU A 173 -2.67 -7.62 2.24
N LEU A 174 -1.41 -7.97 2.45
CA LEU A 174 -0.68 -7.68 3.69
C LEU A 174 -0.64 -6.16 3.97
N ALA A 175 -0.26 -5.37 2.97
CA ALA A 175 -0.21 -3.91 3.10
C ALA A 175 -1.59 -3.31 3.38
N SER A 176 -2.62 -3.77 2.66
CA SER A 176 -3.98 -3.27 2.81
C SER A 176 -4.53 -3.55 4.21
N VAL A 177 -4.36 -4.78 4.71
CA VAL A 177 -4.79 -5.16 6.07
C VAL A 177 -4.01 -4.37 7.11
N ALA A 178 -2.67 -4.26 6.97
CA ALA A 178 -1.84 -3.51 7.89
C ALA A 178 -2.27 -2.05 8.02
N VAL A 179 -2.60 -1.40 6.89
CA VAL A 179 -3.05 0.00 6.85
C VAL A 179 -4.45 0.14 7.44
N VAL A 180 -5.42 -0.67 6.99
CA VAL A 180 -6.83 -0.52 7.41
C VAL A 180 -7.03 -0.88 8.87
N ALA A 181 -6.36 -1.89 9.39
CA ALA A 181 -6.41 -2.23 10.82
C ALA A 181 -5.49 -1.32 11.65
N GLY A 182 -4.30 -0.99 11.14
CA GLY A 182 -3.33 -0.15 11.84
C GLY A 182 -3.77 1.32 11.98
N PHE A 183 -4.54 1.86 11.02
CA PHE A 183 -4.95 3.27 11.06
C PHE A 183 -5.86 3.62 12.25
N PRO A 184 -6.98 2.92 12.50
CA PRO A 184 -7.82 3.17 13.67
C PRO A 184 -7.06 2.95 14.99
N LEU A 185 -6.27 1.89 15.09
CA LEU A 185 -5.43 1.60 16.25
C LEU A 185 -4.41 2.71 16.48
N GLY A 186 -3.79 3.22 15.42
CA GLY A 186 -2.83 4.32 15.49
C GLY A 186 -3.47 5.62 15.99
N ILE A 187 -4.70 5.92 15.58
CA ILE A 187 -5.46 7.07 16.11
C ILE A 187 -5.69 6.90 17.62
N LEU A 188 -6.19 5.73 18.05
CA LEU A 188 -6.45 5.45 19.45
C LEU A 188 -5.18 5.56 20.30
N LEU A 189 -4.06 5.02 19.82
CA LEU A 189 -2.76 5.10 20.49
C LEU A 189 -2.24 6.53 20.60
N ALA A 190 -2.38 7.34 19.53
CA ALA A 190 -1.95 8.74 19.54
C ALA A 190 -2.77 9.58 20.54
N VAL A 191 -4.08 9.42 20.54
CA VAL A 191 -4.99 10.10 21.49
C VAL A 191 -4.73 9.60 22.90
N GLY A 192 -4.54 8.29 23.09
CA GLY A 192 -4.21 7.70 24.39
C GLY A 192 -2.89 8.22 24.96
N ARG A 193 -1.85 8.34 24.13
CA ARG A 193 -0.56 8.94 24.51
C ARG A 193 -0.68 10.43 24.89
N ALA A 194 -1.62 11.15 24.30
CA ALA A 194 -1.92 12.55 24.62
C ALA A 194 -2.88 12.71 25.82
N SER A 195 -3.41 11.63 26.37
CA SER A 195 -4.37 11.62 27.47
C SER A 195 -3.77 12.17 28.77
N LYS A 196 -4.64 12.80 29.58
CA LYS A 196 -4.32 13.23 30.96
C LYS A 196 -4.34 12.05 31.95
N LEU A 197 -4.87 10.88 31.56
CA LEU A 197 -4.91 9.68 32.39
C LEU A 197 -3.55 8.99 32.40
N PRO A 198 -2.83 8.92 33.55
CA PRO A 198 -1.44 8.44 33.59
C PRO A 198 -1.29 7.00 33.08
N ALA A 199 -2.20 6.11 33.49
CA ALA A 199 -2.17 4.71 33.07
C ALA A 199 -2.35 4.54 31.56
N VAL A 200 -3.31 5.25 30.95
CA VAL A 200 -3.55 5.20 29.49
C VAL A 200 -2.34 5.74 28.72
N LYS A 201 -1.83 6.91 29.16
CA LYS A 201 -0.64 7.52 28.57
C LYS A 201 0.55 6.58 28.63
N PHE A 202 0.81 5.96 29.79
CA PHE A 202 1.93 5.04 30.01
C PHE A 202 1.82 3.81 29.11
N THR A 203 0.67 3.14 29.08
CA THR A 203 0.44 1.95 28.26
C THR A 203 0.62 2.24 26.78
N CYS A 204 0.01 3.32 26.28
CA CYS A 204 0.16 3.70 24.87
C CYS A 204 1.61 4.07 24.52
N THR A 205 2.31 4.74 25.45
CA THR A 205 3.72 5.11 25.23
C THR A 205 4.59 3.86 25.17
N ILE A 206 4.46 2.92 26.14
CA ILE A 206 5.22 1.66 26.13
C ILE A 206 4.97 0.92 24.82
N TYR A 207 3.72 0.75 24.42
CA TYR A 207 3.39 0.06 23.18
C TYR A 207 4.10 0.69 21.97
N ILE A 208 3.97 2.00 21.78
CA ILE A 208 4.54 2.70 20.63
C ILE A 208 6.06 2.59 20.62
N GLU A 209 6.71 2.85 21.76
CA GLU A 209 8.17 2.81 21.86
C GLU A 209 8.72 1.39 21.68
N THR A 210 8.05 0.38 22.24
CA THR A 210 8.46 -1.03 22.11
C THR A 210 8.36 -1.49 20.66
N ILE A 211 7.22 -1.24 19.99
CA ILE A 211 7.02 -1.68 18.60
C ILE A 211 8.00 -0.97 17.67
N ARG A 212 8.24 0.34 17.86
CA ARG A 212 9.16 1.12 17.03
C ARG A 212 10.63 0.93 17.40
N GLY A 213 10.91 0.48 18.61
CA GLY A 213 12.28 0.25 19.09
C GLY A 213 12.93 -1.02 18.56
N ALA A 214 12.16 -1.97 18.02
CA ALA A 214 12.67 -3.21 17.47
C ALA A 214 12.44 -3.27 15.94
N PRO A 215 13.35 -3.93 15.18
CA PRO A 215 13.19 -4.08 13.73
C PRO A 215 11.97 -4.95 13.40
N LEU A 216 11.27 -4.61 12.31
CA LEU A 216 10.10 -5.37 11.84
C LEU A 216 10.39 -6.86 11.65
N VAL A 217 11.59 -7.19 11.15
CA VAL A 217 12.03 -8.58 10.99
C VAL A 217 11.96 -9.34 12.31
N GLY A 218 12.37 -8.72 13.43
CA GLY A 218 12.27 -9.33 14.76
C GLY A 218 10.82 -9.64 15.15
N TRP A 219 9.89 -8.73 14.89
CA TRP A 219 8.46 -8.93 15.13
C TRP A 219 7.87 -10.03 14.25
N LEU A 220 8.27 -10.12 12.99
CA LEU A 220 7.84 -11.18 12.08
C LEU A 220 8.35 -12.55 12.56
N LEU A 221 9.61 -12.66 12.97
CA LEU A 221 10.17 -13.90 13.52
C LEU A 221 9.48 -14.30 14.84
N LEU A 222 9.15 -13.33 15.70
CA LEU A 222 8.35 -13.57 16.89
C LEU A 222 6.97 -14.15 16.52
N ALA A 223 6.31 -13.60 15.51
CA ALA A 223 5.03 -14.13 15.01
C ALA A 223 5.16 -15.56 14.48
N TRP A 224 6.30 -15.91 13.90
CA TRP A 224 6.52 -17.26 13.36
C TRP A 224 6.83 -18.28 14.44
N PHE A 225 7.83 -18.00 15.27
CA PHE A 225 8.38 -18.98 16.21
C PHE A 225 7.74 -18.96 17.58
N VAL A 226 7.38 -17.77 18.07
CA VAL A 226 6.95 -17.59 19.47
C VAL A 226 5.43 -17.59 19.58
N LEU A 227 4.75 -16.83 18.74
CA LEU A 227 3.30 -16.67 18.83
C LEU A 227 2.52 -18.00 18.79
N PRO A 228 2.88 -19.00 17.94
CA PRO A 228 2.18 -20.28 17.90
C PRO A 228 2.25 -21.07 19.22
N LYS A 229 3.27 -20.82 20.03
CA LYS A 229 3.42 -21.50 21.33
C LYS A 229 2.50 -20.94 22.42
N PHE A 230 2.12 -19.66 22.29
CA PHE A 230 1.29 -18.97 23.28
C PHE A 230 -0.18 -18.87 22.88
N LEU A 231 -0.50 -18.79 21.59
CA LEU A 231 -1.87 -18.61 21.10
C LEU A 231 -2.86 -19.71 21.56
N PRO A 232 -2.51 -21.02 21.54
CA PRO A 232 -3.40 -22.06 22.01
C PRO A 232 -3.77 -21.89 23.49
N ASN A 233 -2.78 -21.51 24.32
CA ASN A 233 -2.96 -21.40 25.75
C ASN A 233 -3.70 -20.13 26.20
N VAL A 234 -3.57 -19.02 25.42
CA VAL A 234 -4.14 -17.71 25.77
C VAL A 234 -5.50 -17.50 25.14
N PHE A 235 -5.71 -17.96 23.90
CA PHE A 235 -6.91 -17.65 23.10
C PHE A 235 -7.64 -18.88 22.58
N GLY A 236 -7.17 -20.10 22.84
CA GLY A 236 -7.76 -21.34 22.29
C GLY A 236 -7.61 -21.46 20.77
N LEU A 237 -6.72 -20.69 20.14
CA LEU A 237 -6.57 -20.59 18.69
C LEU A 237 -5.44 -21.52 18.22
N ASN A 238 -5.78 -22.77 17.90
CA ASN A 238 -4.82 -23.82 17.55
C ASN A 238 -4.18 -23.66 16.16
N ASP A 239 -4.83 -22.98 15.19
CA ASP A 239 -4.45 -23.03 13.78
C ASP A 239 -4.52 -21.66 13.07
N ILE A 240 -3.86 -20.63 13.62
CA ILE A 240 -3.70 -19.39 12.87
C ILE A 240 -2.57 -19.54 11.85
N THR A 241 -2.90 -19.45 10.58
CA THR A 241 -1.92 -19.54 9.48
C THR A 241 -0.84 -18.46 9.58
N VAL A 242 0.36 -18.75 9.05
CA VAL A 242 1.49 -17.78 9.03
C VAL A 242 1.11 -16.46 8.38
N VAL A 243 0.30 -16.49 7.32
CA VAL A 243 -0.19 -15.30 6.62
C VAL A 243 -1.00 -14.41 7.57
N ILE A 244 -1.94 -14.98 8.32
CA ILE A 244 -2.77 -14.21 9.27
C ILE A 244 -1.92 -13.65 10.40
N ARG A 245 -0.95 -14.40 10.89
CA ARG A 245 0.00 -13.91 11.92
C ARG A 245 0.83 -12.74 11.41
N ALA A 246 1.31 -12.82 10.16
CA ALA A 246 2.02 -11.72 9.51
C ALA A 246 1.12 -10.48 9.36
N MET A 247 -0.16 -10.65 8.98
CA MET A 247 -1.14 -9.54 8.90
C MET A 247 -1.33 -8.86 10.25
N ILE A 248 -1.46 -9.63 11.32
CA ILE A 248 -1.61 -9.09 12.69
C ILE A 248 -0.38 -8.28 13.10
N VAL A 249 0.81 -8.83 12.91
CA VAL A 249 2.07 -8.15 13.27
C VAL A 249 2.27 -6.87 12.44
N LEU A 250 2.05 -6.93 11.13
CA LEU A 250 2.14 -5.76 10.27
C LEU A 250 1.13 -4.67 10.68
N SER A 251 -0.08 -5.06 11.11
CA SER A 251 -1.10 -4.12 11.59
C SER A 251 -0.68 -3.42 12.88
N PHE A 252 -0.12 -4.17 13.84
CA PHE A 252 0.42 -3.60 15.06
C PHE A 252 1.61 -2.70 14.81
N PHE A 253 2.51 -3.11 13.91
CA PHE A 253 3.65 -2.31 13.52
C PHE A 253 3.19 -1.01 12.85
N ALA A 254 2.29 -1.07 11.88
CA ALA A 254 1.72 0.10 11.21
C ALA A 254 1.05 1.06 12.21
N SER A 255 0.31 0.53 13.20
CA SER A 255 -0.39 1.35 14.19
C SER A 255 0.56 2.21 15.03
N ALA A 256 1.72 1.69 15.40
CA ALA A 256 2.71 2.45 16.17
C ALA A 256 3.33 3.59 15.36
N TYR A 257 3.63 3.38 14.08
CA TYR A 257 4.15 4.42 13.19
C TYR A 257 3.09 5.47 12.87
N ILE A 258 1.85 5.06 12.60
CA ILE A 258 0.72 5.97 12.36
C ILE A 258 0.43 6.80 13.63
N ALA A 259 0.50 6.20 14.81
CA ALA A 259 0.31 6.91 16.07
C ALA A 259 1.32 8.06 16.23
N GLU A 260 2.57 7.84 15.86
CA GLU A 260 3.61 8.88 15.94
C GLU A 260 3.38 10.01 14.93
N VAL A 261 2.97 9.67 13.71
CA VAL A 261 2.61 10.66 12.69
C VAL A 261 1.42 11.51 13.17
N ILE A 262 0.37 10.87 13.70
CA ILE A 262 -0.82 11.59 14.23
C ILE A 262 -0.44 12.42 15.45
N ARG A 263 0.45 11.94 16.33
CA ARG A 263 0.97 12.72 17.46
C ARG A 263 1.62 14.02 16.98
N GLY A 264 2.41 13.98 15.91
CA GLY A 264 2.95 15.19 15.27
C GLY A 264 1.86 16.16 14.82
N GLY A 265 0.77 15.63 14.24
CA GLY A 265 -0.40 16.43 13.86
C GLY A 265 -1.13 17.03 15.05
N LEU A 266 -1.31 16.27 16.14
CA LEU A 266 -1.93 16.79 17.37
C LEU A 266 -1.13 17.94 17.98
N GLN A 267 0.20 17.89 17.89
CA GLN A 267 1.08 18.96 18.38
C GLN A 267 1.08 20.21 17.50
N SER A 268 0.68 20.11 16.25
CA SER A 268 0.60 21.25 15.32
C SER A 268 -0.67 22.11 15.52
N ILE A 269 -1.64 21.67 16.32
CA ILE A 269 -2.88 22.39 16.54
C ILE A 269 -2.64 23.60 17.46
N PRO A 270 -3.02 24.82 17.04
CA PRO A 270 -2.87 26.03 17.85
C PRO A 270 -3.61 25.92 19.19
N LYS A 271 -2.99 26.40 20.29
CA LYS A 271 -3.60 26.37 21.64
C LYS A 271 -4.95 27.10 21.69
N GLY A 272 -5.11 28.18 20.93
CA GLY A 272 -6.38 28.91 20.84
C GLY A 272 -7.57 28.05 20.37
N GLN A 273 -7.34 27.00 19.55
CA GLN A 273 -8.41 26.05 19.19
C GLN A 273 -8.89 25.23 20.40
N LEU A 274 -7.97 24.87 21.27
CA LEU A 274 -8.27 24.13 22.51
C LEU A 274 -8.98 25.04 23.51
N GLU A 275 -8.52 26.29 23.69
CA GLU A 275 -9.10 27.29 24.57
C GLU A 275 -10.51 27.70 24.12
N ALA A 276 -10.72 27.89 22.81
CA ALA A 276 -12.05 28.17 22.26
C ALA A 276 -13.03 27.01 22.49
N ALA A 277 -12.55 25.76 22.35
CA ALA A 277 -13.38 24.60 22.65
C ALA A 277 -13.73 24.48 24.13
N ASP A 278 -12.83 24.88 25.03
CA ASP A 278 -13.07 24.92 26.47
C ASP A 278 -14.05 26.04 26.82
N ALA A 279 -13.98 27.22 26.16
CA ALA A 279 -14.88 28.33 26.36
C ALA A 279 -16.36 28.01 26.03
N ILE A 280 -16.60 27.11 25.06
CA ILE A 280 -17.95 26.60 24.75
C ILE A 280 -18.31 25.33 25.51
N ASN A 281 -17.54 25.00 26.55
CA ASN A 281 -17.75 23.87 27.48
C ASN A 281 -17.83 22.48 26.80
N LEU A 282 -17.02 22.26 25.75
CA LEU A 282 -16.93 20.94 25.14
C LEU A 282 -16.14 19.96 26.04
N GLY A 283 -16.73 18.79 26.29
CA GLY A 283 -16.04 17.69 26.97
C GLY A 283 -14.81 17.20 26.18
N TYR A 284 -13.86 16.58 26.86
CA TYR A 284 -12.60 16.13 26.25
C TYR A 284 -12.80 15.28 24.96
N ALA A 285 -13.73 14.33 24.99
CA ALA A 285 -14.03 13.48 23.84
C ALA A 285 -14.59 14.28 22.66
N GLN A 286 -15.52 15.18 22.90
CA GLN A 286 -16.11 16.05 21.87
C GLN A 286 -15.06 16.98 21.27
N LYS A 287 -14.24 17.64 22.11
CA LYS A 287 -13.11 18.47 21.69
C LYS A 287 -12.16 17.69 20.78
N MET A 288 -11.77 16.48 21.20
CA MET A 288 -10.87 15.62 20.40
C MET A 288 -11.50 15.18 19.08
N LEU A 289 -12.72 14.66 19.10
CA LEU A 289 -13.33 14.05 17.89
C LEU A 289 -13.82 15.08 16.86
N VAL A 290 -14.33 16.25 17.34
CA VAL A 290 -14.97 17.22 16.46
C VAL A 290 -14.03 18.33 16.00
N ILE A 291 -13.05 18.72 16.83
CA ILE A 291 -12.19 19.87 16.56
C ILE A 291 -10.75 19.44 16.26
N VAL A 292 -10.10 18.76 17.22
CA VAL A 292 -8.66 18.55 17.20
C VAL A 292 -8.25 17.49 16.20
N LEU A 293 -8.86 16.31 16.28
CA LEU A 293 -8.48 15.15 15.48
C LEU A 293 -8.69 15.35 13.96
N PRO A 294 -9.81 15.93 13.49
CA PRO A 294 -9.98 16.19 12.06
C PRO A 294 -8.95 17.17 11.50
N GLN A 295 -8.56 18.19 12.27
CA GLN A 295 -7.53 19.15 11.88
C GLN A 295 -6.15 18.50 11.91
N ALA A 296 -5.82 17.77 12.97
CA ALA A 296 -4.56 17.06 13.13
C ALA A 296 -4.33 16.05 11.99
N ILE A 297 -5.33 15.20 11.68
CA ILE A 297 -5.24 14.23 10.58
C ILE A 297 -5.02 14.95 9.25
N ARG A 298 -5.77 16.04 8.99
CA ARG A 298 -5.64 16.80 7.74
C ARG A 298 -4.20 17.25 7.48
N VAL A 299 -3.52 17.77 8.50
CA VAL A 299 -2.15 18.27 8.39
C VAL A 299 -1.15 17.13 8.09
N VAL A 300 -1.40 15.93 8.61
CA VAL A 300 -0.47 14.80 8.49
C VAL A 300 -0.84 13.79 7.41
N ILE A 301 -1.87 14.03 6.59
CA ILE A 301 -2.23 13.13 5.47
C ILE A 301 -1.02 12.76 4.61
N PRO A 302 -0.13 13.69 4.20
CA PRO A 302 1.04 13.33 3.39
C PRO A 302 1.98 12.34 4.09
N ALA A 303 2.23 12.57 5.38
CA ALA A 303 3.08 11.69 6.17
C ALA A 303 2.42 10.32 6.41
N ILE A 304 1.08 10.27 6.56
CA ILE A 304 0.33 9.01 6.62
C ILE A 304 0.47 8.23 5.32
N VAL A 305 0.32 8.85 4.16
CA VAL A 305 0.49 8.17 2.86
C VAL A 305 1.93 7.69 2.69
N SER A 306 2.92 8.47 3.12
CA SER A 306 4.33 8.03 3.12
C SER A 306 4.54 6.80 4.00
N THR A 307 3.88 6.72 5.16
CA THR A 307 3.88 5.54 6.02
C THR A 307 3.25 4.33 5.31
N PHE A 308 2.15 4.52 4.57
CA PHE A 308 1.52 3.44 3.80
C PHE A 308 2.41 2.91 2.68
N ILE A 309 3.13 3.79 1.98
CA ILE A 309 4.14 3.40 0.99
C ILE A 309 5.26 2.59 1.64
N GLY A 310 5.71 3.01 2.83
CA GLY A 310 6.68 2.26 3.64
C GLY A 310 6.15 0.86 3.98
N MET A 311 4.95 0.77 4.55
CA MET A 311 4.32 -0.51 4.89
C MET A 311 4.17 -1.44 3.68
N PHE A 312 3.79 -0.90 2.51
CA PHE A 312 3.72 -1.71 1.29
C PHE A 312 5.09 -2.31 0.91
N LYS A 313 6.18 -1.53 1.01
CA LYS A 313 7.53 -2.04 0.75
C LYS A 313 7.97 -3.05 1.81
N ASP A 314 7.62 -2.82 3.07
CA ASP A 314 7.95 -3.70 4.19
C ASP A 314 7.29 -5.07 4.10
N THR A 315 6.20 -5.21 3.31
CA THR A 315 5.61 -6.53 3.05
C THR A 315 6.57 -7.48 2.35
N SER A 316 7.59 -6.98 1.66
CA SER A 316 8.64 -7.82 1.08
C SER A 316 9.46 -8.60 2.12
N LEU A 317 9.49 -8.14 3.38
CA LEU A 317 10.23 -8.83 4.46
C LEU A 317 9.58 -10.14 4.90
N VAL A 318 8.33 -10.41 4.49
CA VAL A 318 7.64 -11.66 4.87
C VAL A 318 8.23 -12.90 4.19
N PHE A 319 9.13 -12.74 3.21
CA PHE A 319 9.89 -13.86 2.65
C PHE A 319 10.66 -14.65 3.73
N ILE A 320 11.07 -13.97 4.81
CA ILE A 320 11.75 -14.58 5.97
C ILE A 320 10.86 -15.64 6.64
N LEU A 321 9.53 -15.48 6.56
CA LEU A 321 8.54 -16.44 7.08
C LEU A 321 8.26 -17.59 6.10
N ALA A 322 9.08 -17.76 5.07
CA ALA A 322 8.87 -18.70 3.96
C ALA A 322 7.52 -18.49 3.24
N LEU A 323 6.93 -17.29 3.34
CA LEU A 323 5.77 -16.91 2.54
C LEU A 323 6.22 -16.63 1.10
N THR A 324 5.42 -17.08 0.14
CA THR A 324 5.68 -16.89 -1.29
C THR A 324 5.15 -15.54 -1.78
N ASP A 325 5.61 -14.46 -1.14
CA ASP A 325 5.37 -13.10 -1.60
C ASP A 325 6.11 -12.81 -2.93
N LEU A 326 5.94 -11.62 -3.49
CA LEU A 326 6.53 -11.24 -4.76
C LEU A 326 8.07 -11.36 -4.76
N LEU A 327 8.74 -10.94 -3.67
CA LEU A 327 10.19 -11.01 -3.57
C LEU A 327 10.68 -12.47 -3.50
N GLN A 328 10.03 -13.30 -2.68
CA GLN A 328 10.38 -14.72 -2.58
C GLN A 328 10.16 -15.44 -3.89
N VAL A 329 9.05 -15.16 -4.58
CA VAL A 329 8.80 -15.72 -5.93
C VAL A 329 9.90 -15.31 -6.90
N GLY A 330 10.26 -14.01 -6.95
CA GLY A 330 11.34 -13.52 -7.82
C GLY A 330 12.69 -14.20 -7.56
N ARG A 331 13.00 -14.53 -6.30
CA ARG A 331 14.22 -15.26 -5.92
C ARG A 331 14.20 -16.73 -6.34
N LEU A 332 13.04 -17.38 -6.21
CA LEU A 332 12.91 -18.83 -6.45
C LEU A 332 12.74 -19.19 -7.93
N ILE A 333 12.16 -18.32 -8.76
CA ILE A 333 11.91 -18.60 -10.19
C ILE A 333 13.17 -19.05 -10.92
N PRO A 334 14.33 -18.36 -10.81
CA PRO A 334 15.54 -18.78 -11.51
C PRO A 334 16.12 -20.11 -11.03
N GLU A 335 15.79 -20.53 -9.80
CA GLU A 335 16.29 -21.75 -9.20
C GLU A 335 15.44 -22.99 -9.54
N GLN A 336 14.19 -22.79 -9.99
CA GLN A 336 13.25 -23.88 -10.25
C GLN A 336 13.38 -24.50 -11.65
N ASN A 337 13.99 -23.80 -12.59
CA ASN A 337 14.14 -24.28 -13.96
C ASN A 337 15.58 -24.06 -14.45
N PRO A 338 16.29 -25.14 -14.84
CA PRO A 338 17.69 -25.06 -15.31
C PRO A 338 17.92 -24.05 -16.44
N SER A 339 16.93 -23.83 -17.32
CA SER A 339 17.01 -22.83 -18.40
C SER A 339 17.11 -21.38 -17.92
N PHE A 340 16.77 -21.14 -16.65
CA PHE A 340 16.80 -19.80 -16.04
C PHE A 340 17.87 -19.64 -14.96
N PHE A 341 18.75 -20.63 -14.78
CA PHE A 341 19.85 -20.49 -13.82
C PHE A 341 20.72 -19.28 -14.15
N GLY A 342 21.07 -18.51 -13.11
CA GLY A 342 21.86 -17.28 -13.22
C GLY A 342 21.08 -16.02 -13.61
N LYS A 343 19.78 -16.12 -13.93
CA LYS A 343 18.93 -14.98 -14.35
C LYS A 343 18.17 -14.34 -13.17
N GLN A 344 18.83 -14.23 -12.02
CA GLN A 344 18.24 -13.66 -10.81
C GLN A 344 18.00 -12.14 -10.93
N ILE A 345 18.87 -11.45 -11.69
CA ILE A 345 18.80 -10.01 -11.86
C ILE A 345 17.53 -9.62 -12.62
N GLU A 346 17.19 -10.36 -13.67
CA GLU A 346 15.97 -10.15 -14.48
C GLU A 346 14.71 -10.30 -13.62
N ALA A 347 14.62 -11.37 -12.84
CA ALA A 347 13.50 -11.62 -11.96
C ALA A 347 13.36 -10.54 -10.88
N LEU A 348 14.46 -10.17 -10.21
CA LEU A 348 14.46 -9.16 -9.15
C LEU A 348 14.19 -7.75 -9.69
N LEU A 349 14.63 -7.45 -10.92
CA LEU A 349 14.33 -6.17 -11.56
C LEU A 349 12.83 -6.01 -11.81
N VAL A 350 12.13 -7.07 -12.22
CA VAL A 350 10.67 -7.06 -12.37
C VAL A 350 9.99 -6.90 -11.01
N VAL A 351 10.47 -7.58 -9.98
CA VAL A 351 10.00 -7.40 -8.60
C VAL A 351 10.14 -5.95 -8.17
N ALA A 352 11.32 -5.37 -8.32
CA ALA A 352 11.60 -3.97 -7.98
C ALA A 352 10.69 -3.01 -8.76
N PHE A 353 10.47 -3.27 -10.06
CA PHE A 353 9.61 -2.47 -10.92
C PHE A 353 8.15 -2.49 -10.48
N LEU A 354 7.61 -3.64 -10.07
CA LEU A 354 6.24 -3.74 -9.55
C LEU A 354 6.08 -2.98 -8.23
N PHE A 355 7.03 -3.09 -7.29
CA PHE A 355 7.04 -2.27 -6.08
C PHE A 355 7.15 -0.77 -6.38
N TRP A 356 7.97 -0.39 -7.36
CA TRP A 356 8.17 0.99 -7.77
C TRP A 356 6.91 1.60 -8.37
N ILE A 357 6.21 0.89 -9.29
CA ILE A 357 4.96 1.39 -9.91
C ILE A 357 3.92 1.75 -8.84
N VAL A 358 3.67 0.84 -7.89
CA VAL A 358 2.70 1.09 -6.81
C VAL A 358 3.14 2.27 -5.94
N SER A 359 4.43 2.32 -5.58
CA SER A 359 4.97 3.40 -4.75
C SER A 359 4.86 4.76 -5.43
N VAL A 360 5.16 4.85 -6.74
CA VAL A 360 5.01 6.08 -7.53
C VAL A 360 3.53 6.48 -7.66
N PHE A 361 2.65 5.51 -7.90
CA PHE A 361 1.21 5.77 -7.95
C PHE A 361 0.71 6.39 -6.63
N LEU A 362 1.02 5.77 -5.50
CA LEU A 362 0.63 6.27 -4.17
C LEU A 362 1.25 7.64 -3.87
N SER A 363 2.52 7.86 -4.23
CA SER A 363 3.21 9.15 -4.07
C SER A 363 2.54 10.27 -4.88
N ASN A 364 2.15 9.99 -6.13
CA ASN A 364 1.42 10.95 -6.95
C ASN A 364 0.04 11.27 -6.39
N VAL A 365 -0.66 10.29 -5.82
CA VAL A 365 -1.93 10.50 -5.12
C VAL A 365 -1.72 11.41 -3.90
N SER A 366 -0.68 11.15 -3.09
CA SER A 366 -0.31 12.00 -1.95
C SER A 366 -0.08 13.45 -2.36
N SER A 367 0.76 13.69 -3.36
CA SER A 367 1.07 15.05 -3.83
C SER A 367 -0.16 15.81 -4.34
N LYS A 368 -1.15 15.11 -4.93
CA LYS A 368 -2.42 15.72 -5.34
C LYS A 368 -3.30 16.06 -4.13
N ILE A 369 -3.32 15.21 -3.11
CA ILE A 369 -4.06 15.47 -1.86
C ILE A 369 -3.44 16.69 -1.15
N GLU A 370 -2.12 16.77 -1.05
CA GLU A 370 -1.39 17.92 -0.47
C GLU A 370 -1.81 19.23 -1.13
N LYS A 371 -1.74 19.28 -2.47
CA LYS A 371 -2.12 20.47 -3.24
C LYS A 371 -3.58 20.87 -3.01
N ASN A 372 -4.50 19.91 -2.98
CA ASN A 372 -5.93 20.18 -2.75
C ASN A 372 -6.24 20.64 -1.32
N LEU A 373 -5.42 20.25 -0.35
CA LEU A 373 -5.55 20.66 1.05
C LEU A 373 -4.85 21.99 1.34
N GLY A 374 -4.10 22.55 0.38
CA GLY A 374 -3.28 23.75 0.57
C GLY A 374 -2.11 23.54 1.52
N ILE A 375 -1.66 22.29 1.70
CA ILE A 375 -0.52 21.93 2.53
C ILE A 375 0.73 21.97 1.63
N GLY A 376 1.74 22.77 2.00
CA GLY A 376 3.01 22.85 1.22
C GLY A 376 3.09 24.02 0.22
N ALA A 377 2.11 24.89 0.12
CA ALA A 377 2.24 26.19 -0.55
C ALA A 377 3.00 27.15 0.37
N ARG A 378 4.33 27.05 0.39
CA ARG A 378 5.27 28.08 0.86
C ARG A 378 6.17 28.51 -0.27
#